data_87a8a025b0743134175616077975551c
#
_entry.id   87a8a025b0743134175616077975551c
#
_cell.length_a   1.000
_cell.length_b   1.000
_cell.length_c   1.000
_cell.angle_alpha   90.00
_cell.angle_beta   90.00
_cell.angle_gamma   90.00
#
_symmetry.space_group_name_H-M   'P 1'
#
loop_
_entity.id
_entity.type
_entity.pdbx_description
1 polymer ?
#
loop_
_entity_poly.entity_id
_entity_poly.type
_entity_poly.pdbx_seq_one_letter_code
_entity_poly.pdbx_strand_id
1 'polypeptide(L)'
;MNMIKVESLNKNIKGKAILKDISFEIAEGECVALIGPNGAGKTTLLDCLLGDKRVTSDQVSIQGLPVTSSQLDYTRSYLPQENVIVQKLKVKELIAFFQSIYPNPLSNQEIDQLLQFDQHQKEQFAEKLSGGQKRLFSFVLTLIGRPKLVFLDEPTAAMDTSTRQRFWEIVQELKAKGVTILYSSHYIEEVEHTADRILVLNKGELIRDTTPLAMRSEGIEKHFILPLAYKEVIEQSNLVENWSQKQDALQVVTREADAFWELLVQVGCRIQEIEVNNRSLLDTIFEETQKGDN
;
A
#
# COMPACT_ATOMS: atom_id res chain seq x y z
N MET A 1 -4.37 -17.37 -13.00
CA MET A 1 -5.71 -17.59 -12.39
C MET A 1 -6.05 -16.39 -11.50
N ASN A 2 -7.37 -16.14 -11.29
CA ASN A 2 -7.75 -15.07 -10.36
C ASN A 2 -7.64 -15.58 -8.91
N MET A 3 -6.86 -14.87 -8.08
CA MET A 3 -6.79 -15.16 -6.64
C MET A 3 -8.03 -14.62 -5.93
N ILE A 4 -8.42 -13.38 -6.24
CA ILE A 4 -9.61 -12.71 -5.68
C ILE A 4 -10.49 -12.26 -6.82
N LYS A 5 -11.80 -12.45 -6.67
CA LYS A 5 -12.81 -11.88 -7.56
C LYS A 5 -13.91 -11.22 -6.73
N VAL A 6 -14.22 -9.97 -7.05
CA VAL A 6 -15.29 -9.18 -6.43
C VAL A 6 -16.20 -8.67 -7.55
N GLU A 7 -17.49 -8.90 -7.42
CA GLU A 7 -18.52 -8.50 -8.41
C GLU A 7 -19.67 -7.79 -7.71
N SER A 8 -19.87 -6.54 -8.05
CA SER A 8 -20.98 -5.69 -7.57
C SER A 8 -21.21 -5.76 -6.05
N LEU A 9 -20.10 -5.76 -5.30
CA LEU A 9 -20.16 -5.84 -3.85
C LEU A 9 -20.78 -4.59 -3.24
N ASN A 10 -21.88 -4.79 -2.55
CA ASN A 10 -22.58 -3.76 -1.78
C ASN A 10 -22.58 -4.12 -0.30
N LYS A 11 -22.25 -3.17 0.58
CA LYS A 11 -22.26 -3.38 2.02
C LYS A 11 -22.93 -2.24 2.78
N ASN A 12 -24.00 -2.58 3.50
CA ASN A 12 -24.68 -1.69 4.43
C ASN A 12 -24.34 -2.07 5.88
N ILE A 13 -24.02 -1.07 6.71
CA ILE A 13 -23.80 -1.23 8.15
C ILE A 13 -24.68 -0.23 8.88
N LYS A 14 -25.57 -0.70 9.75
CA LYS A 14 -26.52 0.14 10.51
C LYS A 14 -27.31 1.13 9.63
N GLY A 15 -27.75 0.68 8.46
CA GLY A 15 -28.52 1.50 7.51
C GLY A 15 -27.69 2.44 6.63
N LYS A 16 -26.37 2.54 6.84
CA LYS A 16 -25.49 3.36 6.01
C LYS A 16 -24.78 2.48 4.96
N ALA A 17 -24.84 2.87 3.69
CA ALA A 17 -24.08 2.25 2.62
C ALA A 17 -22.60 2.58 2.80
N ILE A 18 -21.77 1.54 3.06
CA ILE A 18 -20.32 1.64 3.28
C ILE A 18 -19.57 1.27 2.00
N LEU A 19 -20.01 0.23 1.29
CA LEU A 19 -19.46 -0.14 -0.02
C LEU A 19 -20.61 -0.13 -1.03
N LYS A 20 -20.31 0.36 -2.23
CA LYS A 20 -21.28 0.58 -3.30
C LYS A 20 -20.73 0.08 -4.62
N ASP A 21 -21.31 -0.99 -5.11
CA ASP A 21 -21.02 -1.58 -6.42
C ASP A 21 -19.52 -1.80 -6.72
N ILE A 22 -18.79 -2.33 -5.74
CA ILE A 22 -17.36 -2.59 -5.88
C ILE A 22 -17.13 -3.82 -6.75
N SER A 23 -16.35 -3.69 -7.82
CA SER A 23 -15.97 -4.78 -8.71
C SER A 23 -14.50 -4.68 -9.08
N PHE A 24 -13.74 -5.77 -8.86
CA PHE A 24 -12.35 -5.92 -9.29
C PHE A 24 -11.93 -7.39 -9.22
N GLU A 25 -10.81 -7.71 -9.85
CA GLU A 25 -10.15 -9.02 -9.78
C GLU A 25 -8.68 -8.83 -9.44
N ILE A 26 -8.09 -9.74 -8.67
CA ILE A 26 -6.66 -9.76 -8.36
C ILE A 26 -6.09 -11.09 -8.85
N ALA A 27 -5.02 -11.04 -9.64
CA ALA A 27 -4.33 -12.21 -10.14
C ALA A 27 -3.46 -12.88 -9.05
N GLU A 28 -3.15 -14.16 -9.24
CA GLU A 28 -2.18 -14.87 -8.38
C GLU A 28 -0.80 -14.21 -8.50
N GLY A 29 -0.14 -13.97 -7.36
CA GLY A 29 1.18 -13.36 -7.26
C GLY A 29 1.19 -11.83 -7.39
N GLU A 30 0.03 -11.19 -7.58
CA GLU A 30 -0.08 -9.74 -7.70
C GLU A 30 0.00 -9.08 -6.32
N CYS A 31 0.74 -7.96 -6.22
CA CYS A 31 0.79 -7.11 -5.04
C CYS A 31 -0.04 -5.85 -5.29
N VAL A 32 -1.18 -5.74 -4.62
CA VAL A 32 -2.18 -4.70 -4.85
C VAL A 32 -2.28 -3.80 -3.64
N ALA A 33 -2.19 -2.49 -3.86
CA ALA A 33 -2.43 -1.48 -2.84
C ALA A 33 -3.88 -1.00 -2.89
N LEU A 34 -4.56 -0.98 -1.76
CA LEU A 34 -5.86 -0.39 -1.55
C LEU A 34 -5.68 0.96 -0.84
N ILE A 35 -5.89 2.06 -1.56
CA ILE A 35 -5.69 3.40 -1.04
C ILE A 35 -7.00 4.20 -1.01
N GLY A 36 -7.02 5.24 -0.20
CA GLY A 36 -8.17 6.13 -0.05
C GLY A 36 -8.18 6.82 1.32
N PRO A 37 -8.99 7.87 1.50
CA PRO A 37 -9.08 8.59 2.76
C PRO A 37 -9.63 7.73 3.90
N ASN A 38 -9.50 8.24 5.12
CA ASN A 38 -10.12 7.61 6.28
C ASN A 38 -11.64 7.59 6.11
N GLY A 39 -12.25 6.43 6.40
CA GLY A 39 -13.68 6.24 6.19
C GLY A 39 -14.10 5.89 4.76
N ALA A 40 -13.18 5.76 3.81
CA ALA A 40 -13.49 5.35 2.43
C ALA A 40 -14.06 3.92 2.31
N GLY A 41 -13.87 3.08 3.33
CA GLY A 41 -14.39 1.72 3.35
C GLY A 41 -13.32 0.63 3.24
N LYS A 42 -12.01 0.97 3.26
CA LYS A 42 -10.88 0.03 3.08
C LYS A 42 -10.95 -1.17 4.02
N THR A 43 -10.97 -0.94 5.34
CA THR A 43 -11.07 -2.03 6.33
C THR A 43 -12.37 -2.82 6.18
N THR A 44 -13.50 -2.17 5.84
CA THR A 44 -14.76 -2.85 5.58
C THR A 44 -14.67 -3.78 4.35
N LEU A 45 -13.97 -3.36 3.31
CA LEU A 45 -13.70 -4.20 2.14
C LEU A 45 -12.83 -5.40 2.53
N LEU A 46 -11.73 -5.18 3.27
CA LEU A 46 -10.88 -6.27 3.78
C LEU A 46 -11.68 -7.26 4.64
N ASP A 47 -12.54 -6.79 5.57
CA ASP A 47 -13.41 -7.64 6.38
C ASP A 47 -14.39 -8.48 5.53
N CYS A 48 -14.89 -7.92 4.42
CA CYS A 48 -15.72 -8.67 3.48
C CYS A 48 -14.93 -9.77 2.76
N LEU A 49 -13.68 -9.50 2.34
CA LEU A 49 -12.79 -10.46 1.69
C LEU A 49 -12.32 -11.55 2.66
N LEU A 50 -12.18 -11.23 3.94
CA LEU A 50 -11.85 -12.19 5.00
C LEU A 50 -13.05 -13.08 5.38
N GLY A 51 -14.27 -12.65 5.05
CA GLY A 51 -15.49 -13.33 5.46
C GLY A 51 -15.99 -12.93 6.87
N ASP A 52 -15.34 -11.95 7.52
CA ASP A 52 -15.73 -11.45 8.85
C ASP A 52 -17.04 -10.63 8.78
N LYS A 53 -17.29 -10.02 7.62
CA LYS A 53 -18.58 -9.39 7.32
C LYS A 53 -19.33 -10.19 6.25
N ARG A 54 -20.58 -10.52 6.53
CA ARG A 54 -21.44 -11.27 5.60
C ARG A 54 -21.56 -10.55 4.26
N VAL A 55 -21.28 -11.28 3.21
CA VAL A 55 -21.50 -10.92 1.80
C VAL A 55 -22.35 -12.01 1.13
N THR A 56 -23.00 -11.72 0.02
CA THR A 56 -23.61 -12.77 -0.79
C THR A 56 -22.51 -13.62 -1.43
N SER A 57 -22.70 -14.94 -1.48
CA SER A 57 -21.67 -15.90 -1.87
C SER A 57 -21.15 -15.74 -3.31
N ASP A 58 -21.94 -15.10 -4.15
CA ASP A 58 -21.65 -14.78 -5.55
C ASP A 58 -20.91 -13.47 -5.76
N GLN A 59 -20.88 -12.58 -4.75
CA GLN A 59 -20.23 -11.29 -4.85
C GLN A 59 -18.72 -11.31 -4.58
N VAL A 60 -18.24 -12.29 -3.81
CA VAL A 60 -16.81 -12.38 -3.43
C VAL A 60 -16.37 -13.84 -3.44
N SER A 61 -15.29 -14.12 -4.17
CA SER A 61 -14.64 -15.43 -4.16
C SER A 61 -13.12 -15.32 -4.08
N ILE A 62 -12.49 -16.31 -3.45
CA ILE A 62 -11.03 -16.50 -3.39
C ILE A 62 -10.72 -17.87 -4.01
N GLN A 63 -9.88 -17.89 -5.03
CA GLN A 63 -9.59 -19.10 -5.83
C GLN A 63 -10.86 -19.81 -6.34
N GLY A 64 -11.90 -19.04 -6.68
CA GLY A 64 -13.20 -19.56 -7.10
C GLY A 64 -14.07 -20.13 -5.99
N LEU A 65 -13.63 -20.06 -4.73
CA LEU A 65 -14.38 -20.53 -3.55
C LEU A 65 -15.03 -19.36 -2.81
N PRO A 66 -16.21 -19.55 -2.22
CA PRO A 66 -16.79 -18.55 -1.32
C PRO A 66 -15.83 -18.23 -0.17
N VAL A 67 -15.79 -16.96 0.28
CA VAL A 67 -14.88 -16.52 1.35
C VAL A 67 -15.09 -17.24 2.69
N THR A 68 -16.24 -17.87 2.89
CA THR A 68 -16.57 -18.67 4.08
C THR A 68 -16.13 -20.13 3.99
N SER A 69 -15.47 -20.53 2.88
CA SER A 69 -15.01 -21.91 2.70
C SER A 69 -13.86 -22.25 3.63
N SER A 70 -13.98 -23.36 4.38
CA SER A 70 -12.90 -23.87 5.24
C SER A 70 -11.65 -24.32 4.46
N GLN A 71 -11.75 -24.53 3.15
CA GLN A 71 -10.60 -24.80 2.28
C GLN A 71 -9.64 -23.61 2.19
N LEU A 72 -10.09 -22.42 2.58
CA LEU A 72 -9.27 -21.20 2.59
C LEU A 72 -8.53 -20.96 3.92
N ASP A 73 -8.79 -21.74 4.97
CA ASP A 73 -8.29 -21.48 6.34
C ASP A 73 -6.76 -21.43 6.43
N TYR A 74 -6.05 -22.22 5.62
CA TYR A 74 -4.58 -22.19 5.56
C TYR A 74 -4.04 -21.49 4.31
N THR A 75 -4.91 -20.97 3.45
CA THR A 75 -4.53 -20.33 2.19
C THR A 75 -4.28 -18.83 2.39
N ARG A 76 -5.01 -18.21 3.31
CA ARG A 76 -4.99 -16.78 3.54
C ARG A 76 -4.55 -16.43 4.96
N SER A 77 -3.93 -15.27 5.11
CA SER A 77 -3.60 -14.69 6.40
C SER A 77 -3.92 -13.19 6.43
N TYR A 78 -4.02 -12.64 7.63
CA TYR A 78 -4.39 -11.24 7.85
C TYR A 78 -3.55 -10.61 8.95
N LEU A 79 -2.99 -9.44 8.65
CA LEU A 79 -2.38 -8.55 9.63
C LEU A 79 -3.32 -7.36 9.86
N PRO A 80 -4.03 -7.29 10.98
CA PRO A 80 -4.92 -6.17 11.30
C PRO A 80 -4.13 -4.89 11.57
N GLN A 81 -4.80 -3.73 11.51
CA GLN A 81 -4.20 -2.43 11.79
C GLN A 81 -3.61 -2.36 13.21
N GLU A 82 -4.32 -2.90 14.20
CA GLU A 82 -3.85 -2.95 15.58
C GLU A 82 -2.97 -4.18 15.83
N ASN A 83 -1.92 -4.00 16.63
CA ASN A 83 -1.07 -5.12 17.04
C ASN A 83 -1.79 -6.00 18.08
N VAL A 84 -2.13 -7.21 17.68
CA VAL A 84 -2.68 -8.21 18.60
C VAL A 84 -1.54 -9.08 19.14
N ILE A 85 -0.90 -8.63 20.21
CA ILE A 85 0.14 -9.41 20.90
C ILE A 85 -0.43 -9.98 22.21
N VAL A 86 -0.36 -11.29 22.33
CA VAL A 86 -0.74 -11.98 23.58
C VAL A 86 0.25 -11.60 24.68
N GLN A 87 -0.29 -11.04 25.77
CA GLN A 87 0.51 -10.65 26.94
C GLN A 87 1.12 -11.87 27.65
N LYS A 88 2.24 -11.65 28.34
CA LYS A 88 2.91 -12.66 29.18
C LYS A 88 3.41 -13.90 28.43
N LEU A 89 3.52 -13.86 27.10
CA LEU A 89 4.19 -14.88 26.32
C LEU A 89 5.50 -14.33 25.72
N LYS A 90 6.53 -15.16 25.73
CA LYS A 90 7.80 -14.86 25.07
C LYS A 90 7.67 -14.94 23.56
N VAL A 91 8.52 -14.23 22.84
CA VAL A 91 8.58 -14.28 21.38
C VAL A 91 8.69 -15.71 20.87
N LYS A 92 9.63 -16.52 21.42
CA LYS A 92 9.79 -17.92 21.03
C LYS A 92 8.59 -18.81 21.33
N GLU A 93 7.84 -18.52 22.41
CA GLU A 93 6.66 -19.29 22.79
C GLU A 93 5.51 -19.03 21.81
N LEU A 94 5.33 -17.79 21.40
CA LEU A 94 4.36 -17.44 20.35
C LEU A 94 4.72 -18.08 19.01
N ILE A 95 5.99 -18.08 18.61
CA ILE A 95 6.45 -18.77 17.39
C ILE A 95 6.09 -20.26 17.47
N ALA A 96 6.47 -20.95 18.56
CA ALA A 96 6.17 -22.37 18.74
C ALA A 96 4.67 -22.66 18.74
N PHE A 97 3.87 -21.78 19.36
CA PHE A 97 2.40 -21.89 19.35
C PHE A 97 1.85 -21.83 17.93
N PHE A 98 2.24 -20.78 17.14
CA PHE A 98 1.77 -20.66 15.76
C PHE A 98 2.26 -21.82 14.89
N GLN A 99 3.50 -22.27 15.05
CA GLN A 99 4.01 -23.45 14.33
C GLN A 99 3.19 -24.70 14.63
N SER A 100 2.64 -24.86 15.86
CA SER A 100 1.83 -26.03 16.23
C SER A 100 0.45 -26.07 15.59
N ILE A 101 -0.06 -24.93 15.09
CA ILE A 101 -1.39 -24.82 14.48
C ILE A 101 -1.38 -25.29 13.02
N TYR A 102 -0.27 -25.05 12.31
CA TYR A 102 -0.21 -25.27 10.87
C TYR A 102 0.40 -26.63 10.50
N PRO A 103 -0.13 -27.33 9.47
CA PRO A 103 0.39 -28.63 9.06
C PRO A 103 1.79 -28.54 8.42
N ASN A 104 2.16 -27.42 7.84
CA ASN A 104 3.45 -27.18 7.18
C ASN A 104 4.00 -25.78 7.53
N PRO A 105 4.38 -25.53 8.79
CA PRO A 105 4.83 -24.23 9.22
C PRO A 105 6.21 -23.86 8.67
N LEU A 106 6.55 -22.56 8.71
CA LEU A 106 7.93 -22.11 8.56
C LEU A 106 8.79 -22.72 9.65
N SER A 107 10.01 -23.13 9.28
CA SER A 107 11.04 -23.60 10.22
C SER A 107 11.58 -22.44 11.06
N ASN A 108 12.22 -22.74 12.20
CA ASN A 108 12.87 -21.72 13.02
C ASN A 108 13.93 -20.93 12.22
N GLN A 109 14.67 -21.60 11.34
CA GLN A 109 15.67 -20.95 10.49
C GLN A 109 15.03 -19.93 9.53
N GLU A 110 13.92 -20.27 8.88
CA GLU A 110 13.18 -19.35 8.01
C GLU A 110 12.61 -18.16 8.79
N ILE A 111 12.06 -18.41 9.98
CA ILE A 111 11.53 -17.35 10.85
C ILE A 111 12.66 -16.43 11.33
N ASP A 112 13.81 -16.98 11.68
CA ASP A 112 15.00 -16.22 12.08
C ASP A 112 15.52 -15.33 10.94
N GLN A 113 15.51 -15.84 9.71
CA GLN A 113 15.86 -15.05 8.53
C GLN A 113 14.88 -13.87 8.32
N LEU A 114 13.58 -14.07 8.56
CA LEU A 114 12.58 -13.00 8.41
C LEU A 114 12.69 -11.96 9.53
N LEU A 115 12.78 -12.39 10.78
CA LEU A 115 12.76 -11.49 11.95
C LEU A 115 14.10 -10.80 12.18
N GLN A 116 15.22 -11.50 11.98
CA GLN A 116 16.57 -11.05 12.33
C GLN A 116 16.69 -10.62 13.81
N PHE A 117 15.91 -11.26 14.69
CA PHE A 117 15.94 -11.03 16.13
C PHE A 117 17.13 -11.76 16.77
N ASP A 118 17.82 -11.08 17.68
CA ASP A 118 18.85 -11.68 18.49
C ASP A 118 18.25 -12.63 19.57
N GLN A 119 19.14 -13.34 20.29
CA GLN A 119 18.71 -14.30 21.32
C GLN A 119 17.96 -13.60 22.47
N HIS A 120 18.36 -12.39 22.85
CA HIS A 120 17.71 -11.63 23.89
C HIS A 120 16.27 -11.26 23.49
N GLN A 121 16.07 -10.80 22.26
CA GLN A 121 14.75 -10.47 21.71
C GLN A 121 13.82 -11.68 21.64
N LYS A 122 14.36 -12.89 21.35
CA LYS A 122 13.56 -14.12 21.32
C LYS A 122 13.17 -14.60 22.72
N GLU A 123 13.98 -14.35 23.74
CA GLU A 123 13.73 -14.75 25.13
C GLU A 123 12.88 -13.77 25.93
N GLN A 124 12.72 -12.52 25.45
CA GLN A 124 11.88 -11.56 26.14
C GLN A 124 10.38 -11.77 25.89
N PHE A 125 9.56 -11.19 26.74
CA PHE A 125 8.12 -11.13 26.51
C PHE A 125 7.81 -10.29 25.26
N ALA A 126 6.90 -10.75 24.39
CA ALA A 126 6.55 -10.09 23.15
C ALA A 126 6.00 -8.67 23.37
N GLU A 127 5.33 -8.44 24.48
CA GLU A 127 4.84 -7.12 24.91
C GLU A 127 5.96 -6.09 25.18
N LYS A 128 7.20 -6.52 25.39
CA LYS A 128 8.37 -5.66 25.63
C LYS A 128 9.11 -5.25 24.35
N LEU A 129 8.77 -5.82 23.22
CA LEU A 129 9.30 -5.37 21.91
C LEU A 129 8.92 -3.90 21.66
N SER A 130 9.73 -3.18 20.91
CA SER A 130 9.36 -1.84 20.41
C SER A 130 8.11 -1.90 19.53
N GLY A 131 7.46 -0.76 19.29
CA GLY A 131 6.28 -0.70 18.42
C GLY A 131 6.50 -1.31 17.03
N GLY A 132 7.59 -0.92 16.37
CA GLY A 132 7.98 -1.45 15.08
C GLY A 132 8.32 -2.94 15.12
N GLN A 133 9.09 -3.39 16.14
CA GLN A 133 9.39 -4.80 16.33
C GLN A 133 8.14 -5.65 16.57
N LYS A 134 7.17 -5.14 17.35
CA LYS A 134 5.87 -5.81 17.53
C LYS A 134 5.14 -5.98 16.21
N ARG A 135 5.14 -4.92 15.39
CA ARG A 135 4.47 -4.94 14.10
C ARG A 135 5.10 -5.94 13.14
N LEU A 136 6.44 -5.91 13.02
CA LEU A 136 7.20 -6.87 12.22
C LEU A 136 6.99 -8.30 12.73
N PHE A 137 7.03 -8.52 14.03
CA PHE A 137 6.79 -9.82 14.66
C PHE A 137 5.37 -10.32 14.35
N SER A 138 4.35 -9.48 14.55
CA SER A 138 2.96 -9.82 14.19
C SER A 138 2.83 -10.21 12.72
N PHE A 139 3.50 -9.49 11.83
CA PHE A 139 3.52 -9.83 10.41
C PHE A 139 4.14 -11.21 10.16
N VAL A 140 5.32 -11.49 10.71
CA VAL A 140 5.98 -12.79 10.52
C VAL A 140 5.14 -13.93 11.10
N LEU A 141 4.42 -13.73 12.22
CA LEU A 141 3.49 -14.72 12.74
C LEU A 141 2.39 -15.07 11.73
N THR A 142 1.89 -14.11 10.95
CA THR A 142 0.88 -14.38 9.89
C THR A 142 1.43 -15.20 8.74
N LEU A 143 2.76 -15.25 8.57
CA LEU A 143 3.42 -15.98 7.49
C LEU A 143 3.76 -17.42 7.85
N ILE A 144 3.70 -17.80 9.14
CA ILE A 144 4.14 -19.13 9.62
C ILE A 144 3.44 -20.26 8.87
N GLY A 145 2.16 -20.11 8.54
CA GLY A 145 1.38 -21.10 7.80
C GLY A 145 1.63 -21.18 6.30
N ARG A 146 2.60 -20.43 5.76
CA ARG A 146 2.89 -20.32 4.31
C ARG A 146 1.66 -19.96 3.47
N PRO A 147 0.99 -18.84 3.78
CA PRO A 147 -0.22 -18.43 3.06
C PRO A 147 0.10 -18.13 1.58
N LYS A 148 -0.89 -18.37 0.70
CA LYS A 148 -0.83 -17.96 -0.71
C LYS A 148 -1.40 -16.55 -0.93
N LEU A 149 -2.18 -16.07 0.03
CA LEU A 149 -2.81 -14.75 0.02
C LEU A 149 -2.63 -14.08 1.38
N VAL A 150 -2.09 -12.86 1.37
CA VAL A 150 -1.84 -12.08 2.57
C VAL A 150 -2.61 -10.77 2.49
N PHE A 151 -3.45 -10.51 3.47
CA PHE A 151 -4.12 -9.23 3.67
C PHE A 151 -3.37 -8.43 4.73
N LEU A 152 -3.11 -7.14 4.48
CA LEU A 152 -2.41 -6.27 5.39
C LEU A 152 -3.18 -4.95 5.54
N ASP A 153 -3.61 -4.62 6.75
CA ASP A 153 -4.31 -3.36 7.01
C ASP A 153 -3.33 -2.36 7.65
N GLU A 154 -2.95 -1.32 6.91
CA GLU A 154 -1.98 -0.28 7.28
C GLU A 154 -0.70 -0.87 7.92
N PRO A 155 0.02 -1.76 7.22
CA PRO A 155 1.02 -2.63 7.84
C PRO A 155 2.21 -1.90 8.44
N THR A 156 2.61 -0.76 7.90
CA THR A 156 3.81 -0.01 8.29
C THR A 156 3.56 1.10 9.30
N ALA A 157 2.32 1.24 9.77
CA ALA A 157 1.98 2.21 10.80
C ALA A 157 2.83 1.99 12.06
N ALA A 158 3.40 3.09 12.59
CA ALA A 158 4.27 3.10 13.78
C ALA A 158 5.61 2.33 13.64
N MET A 159 6.05 1.97 12.43
CA MET A 159 7.39 1.45 12.18
C MET A 159 8.40 2.59 12.01
N ASP A 160 9.60 2.42 12.57
CA ASP A 160 10.77 3.23 12.20
C ASP A 160 11.27 2.84 10.80
N THR A 161 12.17 3.68 10.25
CA THR A 161 12.65 3.51 8.86
C THR A 161 13.29 2.14 8.62
N SER A 162 14.10 1.64 9.55
CA SER A 162 14.81 0.36 9.38
C SER A 162 13.86 -0.84 9.42
N THR A 163 12.92 -0.83 10.37
CA THR A 163 11.90 -1.87 10.49
C THR A 163 10.95 -1.86 9.28
N ARG A 164 10.61 -0.68 8.78
CA ARG A 164 9.78 -0.51 7.58
C ARG A 164 10.47 -1.03 6.32
N GLN A 165 11.77 -0.73 6.18
CA GLN A 165 12.55 -1.28 5.07
C GLN A 165 12.57 -2.81 5.12
N ARG A 166 12.84 -3.41 6.29
CA ARG A 166 12.83 -4.87 6.47
C ARG A 166 11.47 -5.48 6.14
N PHE A 167 10.38 -4.84 6.57
CA PHE A 167 9.02 -5.27 6.24
C PHE A 167 8.82 -5.37 4.72
N TRP A 168 9.19 -4.34 3.97
CA TRP A 168 9.02 -4.32 2.51
C TRP A 168 9.97 -5.29 1.78
N GLU A 169 11.16 -5.53 2.31
CA GLU A 169 12.05 -6.60 1.80
C GLU A 169 11.35 -7.96 1.89
N ILE A 170 10.72 -8.28 3.03
CA ILE A 170 9.95 -9.52 3.20
C ILE A 170 8.77 -9.58 2.21
N VAL A 171 8.05 -8.48 2.03
CA VAL A 171 6.96 -8.41 1.04
C VAL A 171 7.47 -8.71 -0.36
N GLN A 172 8.62 -8.17 -0.77
CA GLN A 172 9.23 -8.47 -2.07
C GLN A 172 9.66 -9.95 -2.19
N GLU A 173 10.22 -10.52 -1.12
CA GLU A 173 10.54 -11.96 -1.09
C GLU A 173 9.30 -12.84 -1.25
N LEU A 174 8.18 -12.49 -0.61
CA LEU A 174 6.90 -13.19 -0.74
C LEU A 174 6.35 -13.09 -2.16
N LYS A 175 6.38 -11.90 -2.73
CA LYS A 175 5.96 -11.64 -4.10
C LYS A 175 6.78 -12.46 -5.10
N ALA A 176 8.10 -12.51 -4.94
CA ALA A 176 8.99 -13.32 -5.77
C ALA A 176 8.68 -14.83 -5.68
N LYS A 177 8.09 -15.28 -4.56
CA LYS A 177 7.60 -16.66 -4.35
C LYS A 177 6.17 -16.88 -4.86
N GLY A 178 5.55 -15.89 -5.49
CA GLY A 178 4.21 -15.98 -6.05
C GLY A 178 3.07 -15.81 -5.02
N VAL A 179 3.35 -15.26 -3.84
CA VAL A 179 2.32 -14.93 -2.85
C VAL A 179 1.57 -13.69 -3.30
N THR A 180 0.24 -13.76 -3.31
CA THR A 180 -0.64 -12.62 -3.59
C THR A 180 -0.76 -11.75 -2.35
N ILE A 181 -0.68 -10.44 -2.52
CA ILE A 181 -0.72 -9.49 -1.39
C ILE A 181 -1.72 -8.40 -1.70
N LEU A 182 -2.67 -8.17 -0.78
CA LEU A 182 -3.55 -7.01 -0.80
C LEU A 182 -3.34 -6.24 0.50
N TYR A 183 -2.87 -4.99 0.37
CA TYR A 183 -2.62 -4.17 1.55
C TYR A 183 -3.30 -2.80 1.45
N SER A 184 -3.78 -2.30 2.58
CA SER A 184 -4.21 -0.92 2.67
C SER A 184 -3.04 -0.02 3.05
N SER A 185 -2.98 1.19 2.49
CA SER A 185 -2.02 2.21 2.89
C SER A 185 -2.57 3.61 2.70
N HIS A 186 -2.07 4.53 3.49
CA HIS A 186 -2.19 5.98 3.28
C HIS A 186 -0.82 6.61 2.97
N TYR A 187 0.27 5.82 2.97
CA TYR A 187 1.62 6.23 2.59
C TYR A 187 1.85 5.98 1.10
N ILE A 188 1.58 6.99 0.28
CA ILE A 188 1.59 6.85 -1.17
C ILE A 188 2.99 6.60 -1.73
N GLU A 189 4.03 7.17 -1.12
CA GLU A 189 5.41 6.90 -1.50
C GLU A 189 5.78 5.42 -1.40
N GLU A 190 5.25 4.71 -0.39
CA GLU A 190 5.45 3.26 -0.27
C GLU A 190 4.74 2.52 -1.41
N VAL A 191 3.52 2.92 -1.75
CA VAL A 191 2.72 2.30 -2.81
C VAL A 191 3.41 2.40 -4.16
N GLU A 192 4.05 3.54 -4.46
CA GLU A 192 4.78 3.75 -5.71
C GLU A 192 5.90 2.73 -5.95
N HIS A 193 6.52 2.24 -4.87
CA HIS A 193 7.68 1.35 -4.96
C HIS A 193 7.33 -0.12 -4.71
N THR A 194 6.16 -0.41 -4.16
CA THR A 194 5.85 -1.77 -3.68
C THR A 194 4.71 -2.44 -4.44
N ALA A 195 3.72 -1.66 -4.90
CA ALA A 195 2.53 -2.19 -5.57
C ALA A 195 2.74 -2.41 -7.08
N ASP A 196 2.17 -3.49 -7.60
CA ASP A 196 2.00 -3.67 -9.04
C ASP A 196 0.78 -2.91 -9.55
N ARG A 197 -0.24 -2.79 -8.70
CA ARG A 197 -1.54 -2.20 -9.02
C ARG A 197 -2.12 -1.48 -7.82
N ILE A 198 -2.91 -0.47 -8.10
CA ILE A 198 -3.53 0.41 -7.12
C ILE A 198 -5.04 0.42 -7.32
N LEU A 199 -5.77 0.15 -6.26
CA LEU A 199 -7.21 0.33 -6.16
C LEU A 199 -7.48 1.56 -5.31
N VAL A 200 -8.11 2.58 -5.87
CA VAL A 200 -8.44 3.83 -5.15
C VAL A 200 -9.90 3.78 -4.72
N LEU A 201 -10.13 3.77 -3.42
CA LEU A 201 -11.46 3.75 -2.81
C LEU A 201 -11.82 5.14 -2.26
N ASN A 202 -13.00 5.67 -2.61
CA ASN A 202 -13.52 6.89 -2.05
C ASN A 202 -15.03 6.76 -1.76
N LYS A 203 -15.47 7.14 -0.55
CA LYS A 203 -16.90 7.11 -0.13
C LYS A 203 -17.62 5.79 -0.44
N GLY A 204 -16.87 4.69 -0.38
CA GLY A 204 -17.38 3.34 -0.63
C GLY A 204 -17.43 2.93 -2.10
N GLU A 205 -16.90 3.71 -3.01
CA GLU A 205 -16.84 3.44 -4.45
C GLU A 205 -15.40 3.23 -4.90
N LEU A 206 -15.16 2.31 -5.83
CA LEU A 206 -13.87 2.13 -6.49
C LEU A 206 -13.76 3.15 -7.62
N ILE A 207 -12.99 4.22 -7.37
CA ILE A 207 -12.88 5.33 -8.34
C ILE A 207 -11.75 5.12 -9.35
N ARG A 208 -10.75 4.29 -9.00
CA ARG A 208 -9.63 3.94 -9.90
C ARG A 208 -9.15 2.52 -9.67
N ASP A 209 -8.72 1.93 -10.75
CA ASP A 209 -8.04 0.65 -10.84
C ASP A 209 -6.93 0.80 -11.88
N THR A 210 -5.66 0.94 -11.43
CA THR A 210 -4.56 1.39 -12.25
C THR A 210 -3.20 0.88 -11.74
N THR A 211 -2.13 1.16 -12.46
CA THR A 211 -0.76 0.91 -11.99
C THR A 211 -0.10 2.20 -11.49
N PRO A 212 0.92 2.12 -10.61
CA PRO A 212 1.69 3.29 -10.19
C PRO A 212 2.27 4.08 -11.38
N LEU A 213 2.75 3.37 -12.40
CA LEU A 213 3.31 3.99 -13.60
C LEU A 213 2.24 4.71 -14.43
N ALA A 214 1.11 4.07 -14.70
CA ALA A 214 0.01 4.68 -15.45
C ALA A 214 -0.49 5.95 -14.74
N MET A 215 -0.71 5.87 -13.44
CA MET A 215 -1.20 6.99 -12.64
C MET A 215 -0.24 8.19 -12.66
N ARG A 216 1.10 7.93 -12.65
CA ARG A 216 2.10 9.00 -12.79
C ARG A 216 2.14 9.59 -14.19
N SER A 217 1.88 8.79 -15.23
CA SER A 217 1.93 9.24 -16.62
C SER A 217 0.67 9.98 -17.07
N GLU A 218 -0.45 9.81 -16.38
CA GLU A 218 -1.70 10.53 -16.68
C GLU A 218 -1.62 12.03 -16.34
N GLY A 219 -0.72 12.41 -15.42
CA GLY A 219 -0.48 13.82 -15.08
C GLY A 219 0.23 14.55 -16.21
N ILE A 220 -0.48 15.35 -17.00
CA ILE A 220 0.09 16.27 -17.99
C ILE A 220 1.02 17.28 -17.31
N GLU A 221 0.79 17.57 -16.03
CA GLU A 221 1.58 18.52 -15.24
C GLU A 221 2.94 17.96 -14.87
N LYS A 222 3.98 18.76 -15.13
CA LYS A 222 5.35 18.48 -14.70
C LYS A 222 5.80 19.55 -13.71
N HIS A 223 6.53 19.09 -12.71
CA HIS A 223 7.12 19.92 -11.67
C HIS A 223 8.61 20.06 -11.94
N PHE A 224 9.04 21.28 -12.23
CA PHE A 224 10.45 21.63 -12.39
C PHE A 224 10.95 22.28 -11.11
N ILE A 225 12.12 21.87 -10.64
CA ILE A 225 12.86 22.53 -9.57
C ILE A 225 14.08 23.17 -10.20
N LEU A 226 14.17 24.50 -10.09
CA LEU A 226 15.11 25.34 -10.84
C LEU A 226 15.88 26.25 -9.88
N PRO A 227 17.15 26.62 -10.21
CA PRO A 227 17.86 27.67 -9.52
C PRO A 227 17.16 29.03 -9.61
N LEU A 228 17.35 29.90 -8.62
CA LEU A 228 16.78 31.25 -8.58
C LEU A 228 17.17 32.15 -9.76
N ALA A 229 18.27 31.82 -10.42
CA ALA A 229 18.76 32.56 -11.60
C ALA A 229 17.73 32.62 -12.74
N TYR A 230 16.80 31.69 -12.81
CA TYR A 230 15.78 31.61 -13.86
C TYR A 230 14.45 32.31 -13.48
N LYS A 231 14.40 33.04 -12.37
CA LYS A 231 13.16 33.67 -11.84
C LYS A 231 12.50 34.61 -12.86
N GLU A 232 13.27 35.50 -13.49
CA GLU A 232 12.74 36.44 -14.46
C GLU A 232 12.14 35.74 -15.71
N VAL A 233 12.75 34.63 -16.13
CA VAL A 233 12.24 33.81 -17.24
C VAL A 233 10.90 33.19 -16.89
N ILE A 234 10.75 32.71 -15.66
CA ILE A 234 9.52 32.10 -15.18
C ILE A 234 8.40 33.13 -15.07
N GLU A 235 8.70 34.31 -14.49
CA GLU A 235 7.72 35.38 -14.32
C GLU A 235 7.19 35.95 -15.65
N GLN A 236 7.99 35.86 -16.72
CA GLN A 236 7.63 36.35 -18.05
C GLN A 236 7.02 35.24 -18.94
N SER A 237 7.07 33.99 -18.51
CA SER A 237 6.62 32.86 -19.30
C SER A 237 5.11 32.62 -19.13
N ASN A 238 4.42 32.47 -20.26
CA ASN A 238 3.02 32.02 -20.29
C ASN A 238 2.85 30.49 -20.29
N LEU A 239 3.97 29.74 -20.26
CA LEU A 239 3.99 28.28 -20.20
C LEU A 239 3.90 27.74 -18.76
N VAL A 240 3.93 28.63 -17.78
CA VAL A 240 3.91 28.31 -16.35
C VAL A 240 2.51 28.53 -15.78
N GLU A 241 1.91 27.49 -15.21
CA GLU A 241 0.59 27.60 -14.57
C GLU A 241 0.72 28.16 -13.15
N ASN A 242 1.73 27.68 -12.42
CA ASN A 242 1.99 28.10 -11.05
C ASN A 242 3.48 27.99 -10.74
N TRP A 243 3.98 28.86 -9.86
CA TRP A 243 5.31 28.72 -9.34
C TRP A 243 5.42 29.26 -7.91
N SER A 244 6.40 28.78 -7.18
CA SER A 244 6.73 29.22 -5.82
C SER A 244 8.22 29.21 -5.59
N GLN A 245 8.69 30.09 -4.71
CA GLN A 245 10.08 30.09 -4.28
C GLN A 245 10.18 29.40 -2.92
N LYS A 246 11.05 28.40 -2.83
CA LYS A 246 11.41 27.75 -1.58
C LYS A 246 12.91 27.82 -1.36
N GLN A 247 13.32 28.53 -0.30
CA GLN A 247 14.74 28.74 0.02
C GLN A 247 15.52 29.27 -1.19
N ASP A 248 16.34 28.41 -1.79
CA ASP A 248 17.27 28.70 -2.90
C ASP A 248 16.82 28.12 -4.25
N ALA A 249 15.61 27.60 -4.33
CA ALA A 249 15.06 27.00 -5.53
C ALA A 249 13.67 27.54 -5.90
N LEU A 250 13.35 27.48 -7.19
CA LEU A 250 12.03 27.76 -7.75
C LEU A 250 11.33 26.44 -8.05
N GLN A 251 10.11 26.29 -7.59
CA GLN A 251 9.23 25.18 -7.96
C GLN A 251 8.23 25.67 -8.97
N VAL A 252 8.22 25.09 -10.16
CA VAL A 252 7.40 25.50 -11.30
C VAL A 252 6.51 24.33 -11.71
N VAL A 253 5.24 24.61 -11.97
CA VAL A 253 4.26 23.65 -12.49
C VAL A 253 3.87 24.08 -13.89
N THR A 254 3.97 23.16 -14.84
CA THR A 254 3.61 23.39 -16.24
C THR A 254 2.95 22.16 -16.86
N ARG A 255 2.01 22.38 -17.78
CA ARG A 255 1.43 21.34 -18.66
C ARG A 255 2.14 21.27 -20.01
N GLU A 256 2.92 22.27 -20.35
CA GLU A 256 3.66 22.36 -21.60
C GLU A 256 5.15 22.10 -21.35
N ALA A 257 5.45 20.93 -20.78
CA ALA A 257 6.79 20.60 -20.28
C ALA A 257 7.88 20.67 -21.36
N ASP A 258 7.58 20.20 -22.57
CA ASP A 258 8.52 20.19 -23.67
C ASP A 258 8.83 21.63 -24.12
N ALA A 259 7.81 22.46 -24.34
CA ALA A 259 7.98 23.86 -24.71
C ALA A 259 8.68 24.66 -23.60
N PHE A 260 8.35 24.38 -22.33
CA PHE A 260 9.02 25.00 -21.17
C PHE A 260 10.49 24.60 -21.08
N TRP A 261 10.81 23.32 -21.33
CA TRP A 261 12.19 22.86 -21.39
C TRP A 261 12.99 23.53 -22.54
N GLU A 262 12.40 23.65 -23.73
CA GLU A 262 13.02 24.36 -24.86
C GLU A 262 13.32 25.83 -24.50
N LEU A 263 12.39 26.50 -23.81
CA LEU A 263 12.62 27.88 -23.35
C LEU A 263 13.82 27.94 -22.37
N LEU A 264 13.89 27.02 -21.42
CA LEU A 264 15.00 26.95 -20.44
C LEU A 264 16.35 26.70 -21.13
N VAL A 265 16.40 25.85 -22.15
CA VAL A 265 17.60 25.57 -22.93
C VAL A 265 18.04 26.83 -23.70
N GLN A 266 17.12 27.61 -24.29
CA GLN A 266 17.42 28.85 -25.00
C GLN A 266 18.08 29.90 -24.11
N VAL A 267 17.74 29.93 -22.80
CA VAL A 267 18.36 30.83 -21.82
C VAL A 267 19.59 30.24 -21.14
N GLY A 268 20.07 29.09 -21.63
CA GLY A 268 21.32 28.46 -21.20
C GLY A 268 21.22 27.51 -20.02
N CYS A 269 20.00 27.08 -19.62
CA CYS A 269 19.79 26.12 -18.59
C CYS A 269 20.28 24.73 -19.01
N ARG A 270 20.94 24.01 -18.08
CA ARG A 270 21.43 22.66 -18.30
C ARG A 270 20.60 21.68 -17.51
N ILE A 271 20.37 20.49 -18.04
CA ILE A 271 19.61 19.43 -17.41
C ILE A 271 20.18 19.02 -16.02
N GLN A 272 21.47 19.22 -15.81
CA GLN A 272 22.15 18.93 -14.54
C GLN A 272 21.83 19.93 -13.42
N GLU A 273 21.26 21.08 -13.77
CA GLU A 273 20.95 22.17 -12.83
C GLU A 273 19.51 22.10 -12.32
N ILE A 274 18.72 21.16 -12.84
CA ILE A 274 17.29 21.07 -12.60
C ILE A 274 16.87 19.67 -12.17
N GLU A 275 15.73 19.61 -11.50
CA GLU A 275 14.98 18.37 -11.30
C GLU A 275 13.65 18.48 -12.06
N VAL A 276 13.24 17.39 -12.73
CA VAL A 276 11.94 17.31 -13.39
C VAL A 276 11.21 16.12 -12.83
N ASN A 277 10.12 16.39 -12.14
CA ASN A 277 9.30 15.40 -11.51
C ASN A 277 7.91 15.35 -12.15
N ASN A 278 7.34 14.16 -12.24
CA ASN A 278 5.93 14.03 -12.52
C ASN A 278 5.13 14.53 -11.29
N ARG A 279 3.89 14.89 -11.51
CA ARG A 279 2.95 15.10 -10.41
C ARG A 279 2.97 13.90 -9.49
N SER A 280 2.98 14.13 -8.17
CA SER A 280 2.99 13.02 -7.23
C SER A 280 1.67 12.25 -7.29
N LEU A 281 1.73 10.94 -7.07
CA LEU A 281 0.53 10.11 -6.87
C LEU A 281 -0.40 10.69 -5.80
N LEU A 282 0.18 11.31 -4.77
CA LEU A 282 -0.54 11.96 -3.68
C LEU A 282 -1.45 13.08 -4.20
N ASP A 283 -0.92 13.96 -5.03
CA ASP A 283 -1.66 15.10 -5.58
C ASP A 283 -2.80 14.62 -6.50
N THR A 284 -2.54 13.59 -7.30
CA THR A 284 -3.55 12.99 -8.18
C THR A 284 -4.71 12.40 -7.40
N ILE A 285 -4.42 11.64 -6.34
CA ILE A 285 -5.44 11.01 -5.49
C ILE A 285 -6.22 12.06 -4.69
N PHE A 286 -5.55 13.09 -4.15
CA PHE A 286 -6.23 14.15 -3.40
C PHE A 286 -7.22 14.92 -4.26
N GLU A 287 -6.88 15.25 -5.50
CA GLU A 287 -7.85 15.92 -6.40
C GLU A 287 -9.04 15.05 -6.74
N GLU A 288 -8.82 13.76 -7.00
CA GLU A 288 -9.91 12.84 -7.30
C GLU A 288 -10.85 12.65 -6.10
N THR A 289 -10.28 12.61 -4.89
CA THR A 289 -11.09 12.52 -3.67
C THR A 289 -11.86 13.81 -3.38
N GLN A 290 -11.34 15.00 -3.77
CA GLN A 290 -12.01 16.28 -3.62
C GLN A 290 -13.05 16.55 -4.72
N LYS A 291 -12.83 16.11 -5.96
CA LYS A 291 -13.82 16.22 -7.06
C LYS A 291 -15.11 15.45 -6.76
N GLY A 292 -15.09 14.47 -5.89
CA GLY A 292 -16.27 13.75 -5.41
C GLY A 292 -17.04 14.48 -4.29
N ASP A 293 -16.62 15.69 -3.89
CA ASP A 293 -17.27 16.51 -2.85
C ASP A 293 -18.17 17.64 -3.41
N ASN A 294 -18.25 17.80 -4.74
CA ASN A 294 -19.12 18.80 -5.40
C ASN A 294 -20.37 18.15 -6.01
#